data_e96493d98863de9123d0e0d23cdc2b9a
#
_entry.id   e96493d98863de9123d0e0d23cdc2b9a
#
_cell.length_a   1.000
_cell.length_b   1.000
_cell.length_c   1.000
_cell.angle_alpha   90.00
_cell.angle_beta   90.00
_cell.angle_gamma   90.00
#
_symmetry.space_group_name_H-M   'P 1'
#
loop_
_entity.id
_entity.type
_entity.pdbx_description
1 polymer ?
#
loop_
_entity_poly.entity_id
_entity_poly.type
_entity_poly.pdbx_seq_one_letter_code
_entity_poly.pdbx_strand_id
1 'polypeptide(L)'
;MEQNMFCYQCQETAGCTGCTKMGVCGKTPHVAALQDLLVWVTKGLSAVTTQMRREDLNVTGEINQLITKNLFTTITNANFDPEMITFQIEKTLQIKKELLLQLKNPEKLPEAARWSAAPSEFEAKAATVGVLSAKDEDIRSLRELITYGLKGLSAYSRHANALLKEDKELDAFLQRALAATLDDTLTVEDLVNLTLETGKYGVSGMALLDQANTEAYGNPEITKVNIGVGKNPGILISGHDLKDLEMLLEQTEGTGIDVYTHSEMLPAHYYPAFKKYSHFRGNYGNAWWKQKEEFESFHGPILMTTNCIVPPKDTYKDRLYTTGAAGFPSCQHIDDIPGKNKDFSKLIEQAKHCAPPLEIERGEIIGGFAHAQVFTLADQVVSAVKSGAIRKFVVMAGCDGRAKSRSYYTDFAKALPKDTVILTAGCAKYKYNKLNLGDINGIPRVLDAGQCNDSYSLAVIALKLKEIFELNDINELPIIYNIAWYEQKAVIVLLALLSLGVKNIHLGPTLPAFLSPNVTKLLIENFQISGIDTVEHDMRLFFGE
;
A
#
# COMPACT_ATOMS: atom_id res chain seq x y z
N MET A 1 -9.27 32.41 12.22
CA MET A 1 -9.11 31.23 13.12
C MET A 1 -8.00 30.38 12.54
N GLU A 2 -6.98 30.01 13.32
CA GLU A 2 -6.01 29.02 12.84
C GLU A 2 -6.79 27.72 12.54
N GLN A 3 -6.72 27.25 11.30
CA GLN A 3 -7.30 25.97 10.92
C GLN A 3 -6.46 24.86 11.59
N ASN A 4 -7.02 24.22 12.59
CA ASN A 4 -6.40 23.06 13.22
C ASN A 4 -6.83 21.79 12.48
N MET A 5 -5.89 20.87 12.31
CA MET A 5 -6.15 19.52 11.78
C MET A 5 -5.85 18.48 12.84
N PHE A 6 -6.30 17.24 12.63
CA PHE A 6 -5.77 16.09 13.34
C PHE A 6 -5.60 14.92 12.38
N CYS A 7 -4.41 14.31 12.35
CA CYS A 7 -4.16 13.14 11.52
C CYS A 7 -3.03 12.30 12.12
N TYR A 8 -3.28 11.01 12.37
CA TYR A 8 -2.31 10.06 12.90
C TYR A 8 -2.27 8.74 12.13
N GLN A 9 -2.74 8.73 10.87
CA GLN A 9 -2.92 7.52 10.08
C GLN A 9 -1.62 6.85 9.57
N CYS A 10 -0.46 7.51 9.69
CA CYS A 10 0.82 6.99 9.21
C CYS A 10 1.87 6.94 10.32
N GLN A 11 2.93 6.16 10.11
CA GLN A 11 4.02 5.99 11.07
C GLN A 11 4.79 7.29 11.34
N GLU A 12 4.93 8.17 10.33
CA GLU A 12 5.66 9.44 10.46
C GLU A 12 4.81 10.58 11.05
N THR A 13 3.66 10.28 11.64
CA THR A 13 2.84 11.31 12.28
C THR A 13 3.62 12.08 13.35
N ALA A 14 3.37 13.38 13.49
CA ALA A 14 4.14 14.26 14.34
C ALA A 14 4.21 13.73 15.79
N GLY A 15 5.43 13.54 16.29
CA GLY A 15 5.70 13.08 17.66
C GLY A 15 5.10 11.71 18.00
N CYS A 16 4.73 10.90 17.00
CA CYS A 16 3.97 9.64 17.19
C CYS A 16 2.65 9.82 17.94
N THR A 17 2.05 11.02 17.89
CA THR A 17 0.79 11.35 18.57
C THR A 17 -0.28 11.91 17.65
N GLY A 18 0.12 12.62 16.59
CA GLY A 18 -0.78 13.23 15.60
C GLY A 18 -0.27 14.55 15.05
N CYS A 19 -0.53 14.78 13.76
CA CYS A 19 -0.30 16.05 13.10
C CYS A 19 -1.45 17.01 13.41
N THR A 20 -1.17 18.18 13.98
CA THR A 20 -2.20 19.14 14.43
C THR A 20 -2.17 20.47 13.70
N LYS A 21 -1.05 20.83 13.07
CA LYS A 21 -0.88 22.09 12.31
C LYS A 21 -0.73 21.86 10.82
N MET A 22 0.11 20.92 10.46
CA MET A 22 0.37 20.48 9.09
C MET A 22 0.83 19.01 9.14
N GLY A 23 0.46 18.20 8.16
CA GLY A 23 0.96 16.84 8.04
C GLY A 23 2.48 16.82 7.82
N VAL A 24 3.19 15.92 8.49
CA VAL A 24 4.63 15.67 8.22
C VAL A 24 4.84 15.30 6.74
N CYS A 25 3.83 14.68 6.12
CA CYS A 25 3.80 14.37 4.68
C CYS A 25 3.63 15.61 3.78
N GLY A 26 3.31 16.79 4.33
CA GLY A 26 3.00 18.01 3.58
C GLY A 26 1.50 18.28 3.40
N LYS A 27 0.61 17.46 3.96
CA LYS A 27 -0.84 17.66 3.90
C LYS A 27 -1.24 18.89 4.69
N THR A 28 -1.96 19.82 4.04
CA THR A 28 -2.49 21.04 4.67
C THR A 28 -3.71 20.74 5.55
N PRO A 29 -4.08 21.61 6.52
CA PRO A 29 -5.31 21.45 7.29
C PRO A 29 -6.56 21.38 6.42
N HIS A 30 -6.65 22.16 5.36
CA HIS A 30 -7.76 22.15 4.42
C HIS A 30 -7.90 20.79 3.73
N VAL A 31 -6.81 20.24 3.20
CA VAL A 31 -6.79 18.90 2.57
C VAL A 31 -7.13 17.82 3.59
N ALA A 32 -6.66 17.95 4.84
CA ALA A 32 -7.00 16.99 5.90
C ALA A 32 -8.51 16.99 6.19
N ALA A 33 -9.11 18.15 6.33
CA ALA A 33 -10.55 18.32 6.54
C ALA A 33 -11.38 17.71 5.39
N LEU A 34 -11.01 17.99 4.14
CA LEU A 34 -11.67 17.41 2.98
C LEU A 34 -11.52 15.89 2.92
N GLN A 35 -10.36 15.34 3.27
CA GLN A 35 -10.16 13.89 3.34
C GLN A 35 -11.02 13.24 4.43
N ASP A 36 -11.13 13.85 5.62
CA ASP A 36 -12.00 13.37 6.70
C ASP A 36 -13.47 13.38 6.24
N LEU A 37 -13.90 14.43 5.58
CA LEU A 37 -15.24 14.51 5.01
C LEU A 37 -15.47 13.46 3.92
N LEU A 38 -14.52 13.27 3.00
CA LEU A 38 -14.62 12.24 1.95
C LEU A 38 -14.76 10.84 2.56
N VAL A 39 -13.98 10.52 3.60
CA VAL A 39 -14.11 9.24 4.32
C VAL A 39 -15.50 9.14 4.95
N TRP A 40 -15.98 10.18 5.62
CA TRP A 40 -17.28 10.16 6.28
C TRP A 40 -18.46 10.01 5.31
N VAL A 41 -18.46 10.72 4.18
CA VAL A 41 -19.51 10.56 3.16
C VAL A 41 -19.43 9.20 2.47
N THR A 42 -18.24 8.62 2.36
CA THR A 42 -18.04 7.26 1.84
C THR A 42 -18.55 6.19 2.82
N LYS A 43 -18.37 6.38 4.12
CA LYS A 43 -19.02 5.58 5.17
C LYS A 43 -20.55 5.65 5.01
N GLY A 44 -21.09 6.84 4.74
CA GLY A 44 -22.51 7.06 4.48
C GLY A 44 -23.00 6.33 3.24
N LEU A 45 -22.28 6.41 2.10
CA LEU A 45 -22.60 5.67 0.89
C LEU A 45 -22.55 4.16 1.13
N SER A 46 -21.57 3.70 1.92
CA SER A 46 -21.43 2.28 2.30
C SER A 46 -22.60 1.78 3.16
N ALA A 47 -23.16 2.65 4.03
CA ALA A 47 -24.38 2.31 4.77
C ALA A 47 -25.59 2.17 3.83
N VAL A 48 -25.71 3.03 2.82
CA VAL A 48 -26.77 2.94 1.79
C VAL A 48 -26.63 1.64 1.00
N THR A 49 -25.46 1.34 0.46
CA THR A 49 -25.23 0.12 -0.35
C THR A 49 -25.37 -1.17 0.47
N THR A 50 -25.00 -1.13 1.75
CA THR A 50 -25.23 -2.25 2.67
C THR A 50 -26.72 -2.48 2.89
N GLN A 51 -27.52 -1.42 3.04
CA GLN A 51 -28.98 -1.53 3.15
C GLN A 51 -29.61 -1.98 1.84
N MET A 52 -29.11 -1.50 0.68
CA MET A 52 -29.56 -1.98 -0.63
C MET A 52 -29.44 -3.51 -0.74
N ARG A 53 -28.28 -4.07 -0.36
CA ARG A 53 -28.09 -5.53 -0.38
C ARG A 53 -29.03 -6.27 0.58
N ARG A 54 -29.35 -5.68 1.74
CA ARG A 54 -30.34 -6.26 2.67
C ARG A 54 -31.78 -6.25 2.11
N GLU A 55 -32.05 -5.36 1.17
CA GLU A 55 -33.33 -5.23 0.47
C GLU A 55 -33.33 -5.94 -0.90
N ASP A 56 -32.30 -6.76 -1.17
CA ASP A 56 -32.06 -7.48 -2.43
C ASP A 56 -31.98 -6.54 -3.67
N LEU A 57 -31.55 -5.29 -3.46
CA LEU A 57 -31.30 -4.32 -4.52
C LEU A 57 -29.86 -4.45 -5.06
N ASN A 58 -29.71 -4.22 -6.37
CA ASN A 58 -28.41 -4.33 -7.02
C ASN A 58 -27.50 -3.14 -6.69
N VAL A 59 -26.24 -3.42 -6.36
CA VAL A 59 -25.16 -2.45 -6.26
C VAL A 59 -24.20 -2.70 -7.42
N THR A 60 -24.06 -1.72 -8.32
CA THR A 60 -23.24 -1.86 -9.53
C THR A 60 -21.73 -1.83 -9.24
N GLY A 61 -20.92 -2.40 -10.14
CA GLY A 61 -19.46 -2.33 -10.05
C GLY A 61 -18.95 -0.89 -10.01
N GLU A 62 -19.58 0.04 -10.72
CA GLU A 62 -19.19 1.47 -10.70
C GLU A 62 -19.33 2.10 -9.31
N ILE A 63 -20.34 1.72 -8.54
CA ILE A 63 -20.53 2.18 -7.17
C ILE A 63 -19.45 1.59 -6.26
N ASN A 64 -19.17 0.29 -6.41
CA ASN A 64 -18.07 -0.37 -5.66
C ASN A 64 -16.73 0.31 -5.95
N GLN A 65 -16.45 0.58 -7.23
CA GLN A 65 -15.22 1.26 -7.66
C GLN A 65 -15.14 2.73 -7.18
N LEU A 66 -16.27 3.44 -7.05
CA LEU A 66 -16.29 4.78 -6.46
C LEU A 66 -15.88 4.72 -4.98
N ILE A 67 -16.43 3.78 -4.21
CA ILE A 67 -16.11 3.63 -2.79
C ILE A 67 -14.61 3.31 -2.60
N THR A 68 -14.08 2.36 -3.37
CA THR A 68 -12.65 2.02 -3.30
C THR A 68 -11.76 3.17 -3.76
N LYS A 69 -12.14 3.94 -4.81
CA LYS A 69 -11.42 5.13 -5.25
C LYS A 69 -11.38 6.20 -4.16
N ASN A 70 -12.52 6.48 -3.51
CA ASN A 70 -12.59 7.46 -2.43
C ASN A 70 -11.66 7.11 -1.28
N LEU A 71 -11.67 5.86 -0.82
CA LEU A 71 -10.78 5.40 0.25
C LEU A 71 -9.31 5.47 -0.18
N PHE A 72 -8.98 5.05 -1.38
CA PHE A 72 -7.62 5.11 -1.91
C PHE A 72 -7.11 6.54 -2.03
N THR A 73 -7.95 7.49 -2.46
CA THR A 73 -7.61 8.92 -2.52
C THR A 73 -7.15 9.47 -1.16
N THR A 74 -7.64 8.91 -0.06
CA THR A 74 -7.32 9.35 1.31
C THR A 74 -6.16 8.57 1.98
N ILE A 75 -5.52 7.64 1.27
CA ILE A 75 -4.30 6.97 1.75
C ILE A 75 -3.19 8.02 1.92
N THR A 76 -2.28 7.77 2.85
CA THR A 76 -1.14 8.65 3.10
C THR A 76 -0.37 8.93 1.80
N ASN A 77 -0.12 10.20 1.51
CA ASN A 77 0.63 10.67 0.34
C ASN A 77 0.04 10.27 -1.03
N ALA A 78 -1.27 10.01 -1.12
CA ALA A 78 -1.91 9.71 -2.39
C ALA A 78 -2.38 10.97 -3.10
N ASN A 79 -3.19 11.80 -2.44
CA ASN A 79 -3.78 12.97 -3.07
C ASN A 79 -3.73 14.19 -2.14
N PHE A 80 -3.16 15.27 -2.65
CA PHE A 80 -3.01 16.56 -1.99
C PHE A 80 -3.85 17.65 -2.66
N ASP A 81 -4.63 17.31 -3.70
CA ASP A 81 -5.38 18.28 -4.49
C ASP A 81 -6.79 18.48 -3.91
N PRO A 82 -7.08 19.65 -3.34
CA PRO A 82 -8.38 19.95 -2.75
C PRO A 82 -9.53 19.98 -3.78
N GLU A 83 -9.25 20.34 -5.04
CA GLU A 83 -10.28 20.39 -6.10
C GLU A 83 -10.71 18.98 -6.49
N MET A 84 -9.75 18.06 -6.66
CA MET A 84 -10.05 16.66 -6.92
C MET A 84 -10.83 16.01 -5.78
N ILE A 85 -10.45 16.29 -4.51
CA ILE A 85 -11.13 15.73 -3.35
C ILE A 85 -12.55 16.29 -3.24
N THR A 86 -12.73 17.60 -3.46
CA THR A 86 -14.05 18.25 -3.49
C THR A 86 -14.95 17.62 -4.54
N PHE A 87 -14.44 17.43 -5.76
CA PHE A 87 -15.18 16.74 -6.83
C PHE A 87 -15.62 15.33 -6.44
N GLN A 88 -14.75 14.56 -5.76
CA GLN A 88 -15.10 13.21 -5.30
C GLN A 88 -16.20 13.25 -4.22
N ILE A 89 -16.19 14.25 -3.33
CA ILE A 89 -17.24 14.42 -2.33
C ILE A 89 -18.56 14.71 -3.04
N GLU A 90 -18.61 15.69 -3.96
CA GLU A 90 -19.82 16.06 -4.71
C GLU A 90 -20.38 14.86 -5.47
N LYS A 91 -19.54 14.14 -6.21
CA LYS A 91 -19.93 12.93 -6.93
C LYS A 91 -20.52 11.86 -5.99
N THR A 92 -19.88 11.67 -4.83
CA THR A 92 -20.36 10.70 -3.83
C THR A 92 -21.72 11.09 -3.25
N LEU A 93 -21.93 12.38 -2.96
CA LEU A 93 -23.20 12.92 -2.46
C LEU A 93 -24.32 12.77 -3.50
N GLN A 94 -24.02 13.04 -4.77
CA GLN A 94 -24.98 12.90 -5.86
C GLN A 94 -25.45 11.44 -6.00
N ILE A 95 -24.53 10.49 -6.11
CA ILE A 95 -24.83 9.06 -6.23
C ILE A 95 -25.59 8.57 -4.99
N LYS A 96 -25.15 8.94 -3.81
CA LYS A 96 -25.79 8.58 -2.55
C LYS A 96 -27.27 9.04 -2.52
N LYS A 97 -27.54 10.28 -2.97
CA LYS A 97 -28.88 10.83 -3.06
C LYS A 97 -29.80 10.00 -3.99
N GLU A 98 -29.28 9.58 -5.13
CA GLU A 98 -30.02 8.77 -6.10
C GLU A 98 -30.34 7.37 -5.54
N LEU A 99 -29.39 6.76 -4.83
CA LEU A 99 -29.58 5.43 -4.22
C LEU A 99 -30.55 5.45 -3.04
N LEU A 100 -30.54 6.51 -2.22
CA LEU A 100 -31.49 6.66 -1.10
C LEU A 100 -32.94 6.61 -1.54
N LEU A 101 -33.27 7.09 -2.75
CA LEU A 101 -34.63 7.06 -3.31
C LEU A 101 -35.13 5.64 -3.61
N GLN A 102 -34.23 4.65 -3.65
CA GLN A 102 -34.58 3.25 -3.93
C GLN A 102 -34.89 2.45 -2.67
N LEU A 103 -34.54 2.98 -1.48
CA LEU A 103 -34.68 2.29 -0.20
C LEU A 103 -36.09 2.49 0.41
N LYS A 104 -36.55 1.48 1.14
CA LYS A 104 -37.88 1.51 1.81
C LYS A 104 -37.94 2.46 3.00
N ASN A 105 -36.86 2.55 3.81
CA ASN A 105 -36.84 3.32 5.05
C ASN A 105 -35.49 4.08 5.19
N PRO A 106 -35.16 5.00 4.27
CA PRO A 106 -33.87 5.69 4.27
C PRO A 106 -33.65 6.58 5.52
N GLU A 107 -34.73 7.00 6.20
CA GLU A 107 -34.69 7.81 7.41
C GLU A 107 -34.08 7.08 8.61
N LYS A 108 -34.03 5.75 8.60
CA LYS A 108 -33.40 4.93 9.66
C LYS A 108 -31.89 4.80 9.54
N LEU A 109 -31.32 5.22 8.40
CA LEU A 109 -29.89 5.15 8.19
C LEU A 109 -29.16 6.24 9.00
N PRO A 110 -27.87 6.06 9.31
CA PRO A 110 -27.07 7.04 10.05
C PRO A 110 -27.01 8.39 9.31
N GLU A 111 -26.67 9.46 10.05
CA GLU A 111 -26.57 10.81 9.49
C GLU A 111 -25.70 10.86 8.23
N ALA A 112 -24.55 10.20 8.24
CA ALA A 112 -23.62 10.15 7.10
C ALA A 112 -24.28 9.67 5.81
N ALA A 113 -25.26 8.75 5.89
CA ALA A 113 -26.00 8.26 4.74
C ALA A 113 -26.99 9.33 4.20
N ARG A 114 -27.57 10.14 5.07
CA ARG A 114 -28.64 11.09 4.72
C ARG A 114 -28.14 12.52 4.44
N TRP A 115 -26.97 12.87 4.98
CA TRP A 115 -26.42 14.22 4.84
C TRP A 115 -26.06 14.55 3.39
N SER A 116 -26.39 15.77 2.97
CA SER A 116 -26.03 16.36 1.68
C SER A 116 -25.89 17.86 1.85
N ALA A 117 -24.91 18.48 1.20
CA ALA A 117 -24.67 19.90 1.26
C ALA A 117 -23.92 20.41 0.01
N ALA A 118 -23.84 21.73 -0.15
CA ALA A 118 -23.00 22.37 -1.16
C ALA A 118 -21.53 22.47 -0.68
N PRO A 119 -20.55 22.63 -1.59
CA PRO A 119 -19.12 22.75 -1.23
C PRO A 119 -18.80 23.82 -0.18
N SER A 120 -19.56 24.90 -0.13
CA SER A 120 -19.41 25.97 0.87
C SER A 120 -19.64 25.52 2.32
N GLU A 121 -20.27 24.37 2.52
CA GLU A 121 -20.58 23.81 3.84
C GLU A 121 -19.60 22.69 4.24
N PHE A 122 -18.73 22.24 3.33
CA PHE A 122 -17.86 21.07 3.55
C PHE A 122 -16.90 21.27 4.71
N GLU A 123 -16.29 22.44 4.82
CA GLU A 123 -15.34 22.74 5.90
C GLU A 123 -16.01 22.72 7.29
N ALA A 124 -17.21 23.28 7.40
CA ALA A 124 -17.97 23.28 8.64
C ALA A 124 -18.36 21.85 9.06
N LYS A 125 -18.76 21.00 8.10
CA LYS A 125 -19.08 19.60 8.38
C LYS A 125 -17.84 18.79 8.73
N ALA A 126 -16.74 18.95 8.00
CA ALA A 126 -15.47 18.27 8.26
C ALA A 126 -14.98 18.46 9.70
N ALA A 127 -15.16 19.66 10.26
CA ALA A 127 -14.79 19.96 11.65
C ALA A 127 -15.53 19.10 12.69
N THR A 128 -16.64 18.46 12.33
CA THR A 128 -17.49 17.66 13.25
C THR A 128 -17.36 16.15 13.06
N VAL A 129 -16.75 15.69 11.98
CA VAL A 129 -16.76 14.27 11.56
C VAL A 129 -15.37 13.63 11.44
N GLY A 130 -14.31 14.35 11.77
CA GLY A 130 -12.94 13.86 11.77
C GLY A 130 -12.67 12.81 12.86
N VAL A 131 -11.46 12.31 12.88
CA VAL A 131 -11.00 11.23 13.78
C VAL A 131 -11.38 11.46 15.24
N LEU A 132 -11.26 12.70 15.75
CA LEU A 132 -11.55 13.05 17.14
C LEU A 132 -13.06 13.16 17.48
N SER A 133 -13.94 12.93 16.52
CA SER A 133 -15.39 12.92 16.76
C SER A 133 -15.82 11.76 17.68
N ALA A 134 -15.17 10.61 17.60
CA ALA A 134 -15.34 9.50 18.54
C ALA A 134 -14.59 9.81 19.84
N LYS A 135 -15.35 9.94 20.95
CA LYS A 135 -14.80 10.39 22.25
C LYS A 135 -14.10 9.29 23.00
N ASP A 136 -14.64 8.08 22.97
CA ASP A 136 -14.01 6.91 23.57
C ASP A 136 -12.76 6.54 22.78
N GLU A 137 -11.63 6.42 23.47
CA GLU A 137 -10.32 6.21 22.84
C GLU A 137 -10.19 4.81 22.27
N ASP A 138 -10.73 3.79 22.91
CA ASP A 138 -10.65 2.41 22.45
C ASP A 138 -11.56 2.18 21.23
N ILE A 139 -12.78 2.71 21.29
CA ILE A 139 -13.72 2.70 20.16
C ILE A 139 -13.11 3.45 18.96
N ARG A 140 -12.54 4.65 19.19
CA ARG A 140 -11.85 5.43 18.15
C ARG A 140 -10.71 4.64 17.54
N SER A 141 -9.84 4.06 18.37
CA SER A 141 -8.69 3.25 17.94
C SER A 141 -9.10 2.10 17.04
N LEU A 142 -10.11 1.33 17.43
CA LEU A 142 -10.60 0.20 16.65
C LEU A 142 -11.31 0.63 15.36
N ARG A 143 -12.14 1.69 15.39
CA ARG A 143 -12.78 2.25 14.20
C ARG A 143 -11.76 2.75 13.18
N GLU A 144 -10.69 3.40 13.65
CA GLU A 144 -9.62 3.86 12.76
C GLU A 144 -8.76 2.69 12.26
N LEU A 145 -8.47 1.70 13.07
CA LEU A 145 -7.76 0.48 12.66
C LEU A 145 -8.51 -0.25 11.52
N ILE A 146 -9.83 -0.41 11.66
CA ILE A 146 -10.70 -0.97 10.61
C ILE A 146 -10.67 -0.05 9.37
N THR A 147 -10.92 1.24 9.54
CA THR A 147 -10.97 2.21 8.42
C THR A 147 -9.64 2.22 7.66
N TYR A 148 -8.50 2.21 8.35
CA TYR A 148 -7.18 2.20 7.72
C TYR A 148 -6.87 0.85 7.04
N GLY A 149 -7.27 -0.25 7.64
CA GLY A 149 -7.23 -1.55 6.98
C GLY A 149 -8.03 -1.56 5.67
N LEU A 150 -9.27 -1.03 5.71
CA LEU A 150 -10.14 -0.94 4.52
C LEU A 150 -9.60 0.03 3.45
N LYS A 151 -8.91 1.11 3.83
CA LYS A 151 -8.18 1.96 2.87
C LYS A 151 -7.11 1.15 2.13
N GLY A 152 -6.31 0.36 2.84
CA GLY A 152 -5.31 -0.51 2.24
C GLY A 152 -5.91 -1.57 1.33
N LEU A 153 -6.99 -2.23 1.78
CA LEU A 153 -7.76 -3.20 0.99
C LEU A 153 -8.32 -2.58 -0.30
N SER A 154 -8.82 -1.34 -0.21
CA SER A 154 -9.35 -0.61 -1.36
C SER A 154 -8.30 -0.37 -2.46
N ALA A 155 -7.04 -0.13 -2.08
CA ALA A 155 -5.96 0.00 -3.05
C ALA A 155 -5.74 -1.31 -3.83
N TYR A 156 -5.70 -2.44 -3.14
CA TYR A 156 -5.51 -3.75 -3.77
C TYR A 156 -6.70 -4.14 -4.66
N SER A 157 -7.93 -3.96 -4.15
CA SER A 157 -9.15 -4.20 -4.94
C SER A 157 -9.15 -3.34 -6.22
N ARG A 158 -8.78 -2.04 -6.12
CA ARG A 158 -8.77 -1.15 -7.28
C ARG A 158 -7.77 -1.59 -8.35
N HIS A 159 -6.57 -2.05 -7.96
CA HIS A 159 -5.60 -2.57 -8.93
C HIS A 159 -6.11 -3.85 -9.62
N ALA A 160 -6.78 -4.74 -8.89
CA ALA A 160 -7.43 -5.91 -9.47
C ALA A 160 -8.56 -5.52 -10.44
N ASN A 161 -9.38 -4.51 -10.07
CA ASN A 161 -10.45 -4.01 -10.94
C ASN A 161 -9.90 -3.38 -12.24
N ALA A 162 -8.73 -2.71 -12.21
CA ALA A 162 -8.06 -2.21 -13.42
C ALA A 162 -7.73 -3.32 -14.41
N LEU A 163 -7.57 -4.55 -13.93
CA LEU A 163 -7.36 -5.78 -14.70
C LEU A 163 -8.66 -6.60 -14.86
N LEU A 164 -9.82 -5.98 -14.67
CA LEU A 164 -11.14 -6.58 -14.84
C LEU A 164 -11.43 -7.77 -13.89
N LYS A 165 -10.77 -7.81 -12.73
CA LYS A 165 -11.04 -8.78 -11.67
C LYS A 165 -11.82 -8.11 -10.54
N GLU A 166 -12.98 -8.66 -10.22
CA GLU A 166 -13.87 -8.18 -9.16
C GLU A 166 -14.27 -9.35 -8.25
N ASP A 167 -14.45 -9.05 -6.98
CA ASP A 167 -15.01 -9.97 -5.99
C ASP A 167 -16.16 -9.28 -5.25
N LYS A 168 -17.39 -9.75 -5.53
CA LYS A 168 -18.61 -9.18 -4.96
C LYS A 168 -18.73 -9.35 -3.45
N GLU A 169 -18.17 -10.43 -2.90
CA GLU A 169 -18.18 -10.66 -1.45
C GLU A 169 -17.19 -9.72 -0.76
N LEU A 170 -16.01 -9.51 -1.36
CA LEU A 170 -15.02 -8.53 -0.89
C LEU A 170 -15.62 -7.12 -0.89
N ASP A 171 -16.28 -6.71 -1.97
CA ASP A 171 -16.93 -5.40 -2.08
C ASP A 171 -18.04 -5.22 -1.05
N ALA A 172 -18.87 -6.25 -0.87
CA ALA A 172 -19.95 -6.23 0.12
C ALA A 172 -19.42 -6.15 1.55
N PHE A 173 -18.35 -6.93 1.87
CA PHE A 173 -17.69 -6.88 3.15
C PHE A 173 -17.10 -5.50 3.44
N LEU A 174 -16.29 -4.96 2.51
CA LEU A 174 -15.63 -3.66 2.64
C LEU A 174 -16.65 -2.57 3.01
N GLN A 175 -17.78 -2.55 2.31
CA GLN A 175 -18.83 -1.55 2.53
C GLN A 175 -19.57 -1.79 3.85
N ARG A 176 -19.86 -3.04 4.21
CA ARG A 176 -20.46 -3.39 5.49
C ARG A 176 -19.56 -3.01 6.67
N ALA A 177 -18.29 -3.34 6.59
CA ALA A 177 -17.31 -3.03 7.64
C ALA A 177 -17.09 -1.53 7.78
N LEU A 178 -17.02 -0.80 6.66
CA LEU A 178 -16.89 0.66 6.67
C LEU A 178 -18.12 1.33 7.26
N ALA A 179 -19.33 0.89 6.91
CA ALA A 179 -20.59 1.37 7.48
C ALA A 179 -20.69 1.08 8.98
N ALA A 180 -20.23 -0.08 9.43
CA ALA A 180 -20.24 -0.47 10.85
C ALA A 180 -19.42 0.48 11.74
N THR A 181 -18.42 1.17 11.19
CA THR A 181 -17.67 2.19 11.96
C THR A 181 -18.50 3.45 12.30
N LEU A 182 -19.73 3.57 11.79
CA LEU A 182 -20.70 4.62 12.15
C LEU A 182 -21.66 4.19 13.25
N ASP A 183 -21.67 2.91 13.63
CA ASP A 183 -22.63 2.36 14.59
C ASP A 183 -22.09 2.53 16.03
N ASP A 184 -22.73 3.44 16.80
CA ASP A 184 -22.37 3.72 18.17
C ASP A 184 -22.84 2.64 19.16
N THR A 185 -23.59 1.62 18.70
CA THR A 185 -24.05 0.51 19.55
C THR A 185 -23.03 -0.64 19.62
N LEU A 186 -22.02 -0.66 18.72
CA LEU A 186 -21.00 -1.69 18.71
C LEU A 186 -20.05 -1.55 19.89
N THR A 187 -19.83 -2.67 20.56
CA THR A 187 -18.89 -2.78 21.68
C THR A 187 -17.44 -2.88 21.21
N VAL A 188 -16.49 -2.76 22.13
CA VAL A 188 -15.06 -3.04 21.86
C VAL A 188 -14.87 -4.45 21.31
N GLU A 189 -15.56 -5.45 21.87
CA GLU A 189 -15.48 -6.86 21.43
C GLU A 189 -15.98 -7.02 19.97
N ASP A 190 -17.11 -6.38 19.63
CA ASP A 190 -17.64 -6.39 18.26
C ASP A 190 -16.64 -5.80 17.26
N LEU A 191 -16.01 -4.68 17.63
CA LEU A 191 -15.02 -4.01 16.78
C LEU A 191 -13.71 -4.79 16.67
N VAL A 192 -13.28 -5.50 17.71
CA VAL A 192 -12.13 -6.42 17.65
C VAL A 192 -12.42 -7.56 16.68
N ASN A 193 -13.59 -8.17 16.77
CA ASN A 193 -14.01 -9.23 15.85
C ASN A 193 -14.06 -8.73 14.42
N LEU A 194 -14.60 -7.53 14.18
CA LEU A 194 -14.64 -6.90 12.86
C LEU A 194 -13.23 -6.56 12.34
N THR A 195 -12.31 -6.20 13.22
CA THR A 195 -10.90 -5.96 12.87
C THR A 195 -10.23 -7.24 12.35
N LEU A 196 -10.43 -8.37 13.02
CA LEU A 196 -9.91 -9.67 12.56
C LEU A 196 -10.58 -10.14 11.27
N GLU A 197 -11.89 -9.91 11.13
CA GLU A 197 -12.61 -10.17 9.88
C GLU A 197 -12.06 -9.30 8.74
N THR A 198 -11.73 -8.03 9.01
CA THR A 198 -11.05 -7.15 8.03
C THR A 198 -9.72 -7.74 7.58
N GLY A 199 -8.94 -8.30 8.49
CA GLY A 199 -7.70 -9.01 8.17
C GLY A 199 -7.92 -10.21 7.25
N LYS A 200 -8.95 -11.01 7.51
CA LYS A 200 -9.32 -12.16 6.66
C LYS A 200 -9.64 -11.72 5.23
N TYR A 201 -10.42 -10.66 5.06
CA TYR A 201 -10.68 -10.10 3.72
C TYR A 201 -9.46 -9.37 3.14
N GLY A 202 -8.51 -8.96 3.96
CA GLY A 202 -7.20 -8.50 3.51
C GLY A 202 -6.42 -9.59 2.76
N VAL A 203 -6.45 -10.84 3.27
CA VAL A 203 -5.89 -12.00 2.55
C VAL A 203 -6.60 -12.20 1.21
N SER A 204 -7.94 -12.17 1.19
CA SER A 204 -8.75 -12.32 -0.05
C SER A 204 -8.44 -11.23 -1.08
N GLY A 205 -8.30 -9.98 -0.65
CA GLY A 205 -7.99 -8.85 -1.55
C GLY A 205 -6.59 -8.93 -2.14
N MET A 206 -5.60 -9.36 -1.35
CA MET A 206 -4.24 -9.60 -1.88
C MET A 206 -4.21 -10.80 -2.82
N ALA A 207 -4.95 -11.88 -2.52
CA ALA A 207 -5.09 -13.03 -3.41
C ALA A 207 -5.75 -12.65 -4.75
N LEU A 208 -6.80 -11.83 -4.72
CA LEU A 208 -7.46 -11.32 -5.92
C LEU A 208 -6.50 -10.51 -6.80
N LEU A 209 -5.68 -9.65 -6.20
CA LEU A 209 -4.69 -8.86 -6.93
C LEU A 209 -3.54 -9.73 -7.48
N ASP A 210 -3.05 -10.71 -6.71
CA ASP A 210 -2.07 -11.67 -7.18
C ASP A 210 -2.59 -12.44 -8.40
N GLN A 211 -3.82 -12.94 -8.33
CA GLN A 211 -4.49 -13.59 -9.45
C GLN A 211 -4.61 -12.66 -10.66
N ALA A 212 -5.05 -11.41 -10.46
CA ALA A 212 -5.19 -10.44 -11.53
C ALA A 212 -3.86 -10.16 -12.25
N ASN A 213 -2.80 -9.92 -11.48
CA ASN A 213 -1.47 -9.64 -11.99
C ASN A 213 -0.86 -10.85 -12.72
N THR A 214 -0.96 -12.05 -12.13
CA THR A 214 -0.35 -13.25 -12.70
C THR A 214 -1.08 -13.77 -13.92
N GLU A 215 -2.41 -13.64 -14.00
CA GLU A 215 -3.17 -13.95 -15.21
C GLU A 215 -2.89 -12.96 -16.34
N ALA A 216 -2.70 -11.66 -16.04
CA ALA A 216 -2.43 -10.65 -17.05
C ALA A 216 -0.97 -10.66 -17.54
N TYR A 217 -0.01 -10.85 -16.62
CA TYR A 217 1.41 -10.58 -16.89
C TYR A 217 2.32 -11.80 -16.72
N GLY A 218 1.78 -12.95 -16.32
CA GLY A 218 2.53 -14.17 -15.97
C GLY A 218 3.05 -14.15 -14.53
N ASN A 219 3.49 -15.31 -14.05
CA ASN A 219 4.10 -15.39 -12.72
C ASN A 219 5.45 -14.66 -12.69
N PRO A 220 5.74 -13.87 -11.64
CA PRO A 220 7.07 -13.31 -11.46
C PRO A 220 8.14 -14.38 -11.48
N GLU A 221 9.25 -14.08 -12.14
CA GLU A 221 10.40 -14.99 -12.26
C GLU A 221 11.70 -14.29 -11.86
N ILE A 222 12.70 -15.06 -11.44
CA ILE A 222 13.99 -14.54 -11.00
C ILE A 222 14.58 -13.66 -12.11
N THR A 223 14.81 -12.39 -11.79
CA THR A 223 15.22 -11.37 -12.76
C THR A 223 16.32 -10.50 -12.18
N LYS A 224 17.36 -10.28 -12.97
CA LYS A 224 18.37 -9.25 -12.74
C LYS A 224 17.87 -7.94 -13.36
N VAL A 225 17.67 -6.94 -12.53
CA VAL A 225 17.18 -5.62 -12.95
C VAL A 225 18.34 -4.64 -12.95
N ASN A 226 18.61 -4.04 -14.11
CA ASN A 226 19.62 -3.00 -14.24
C ASN A 226 19.23 -1.75 -13.43
N ILE A 227 20.19 -1.13 -12.74
CA ILE A 227 20.01 0.11 -11.99
C ILE A 227 20.79 1.30 -12.57
N GLY A 228 21.49 1.11 -13.67
CA GLY A 228 22.10 2.18 -14.47
C GLY A 228 21.14 2.78 -15.49
N VAL A 229 21.62 3.70 -16.30
CA VAL A 229 20.83 4.41 -17.30
C VAL A 229 21.31 4.18 -18.73
N GLY A 230 20.41 4.39 -19.71
CA GLY A 230 20.69 4.42 -21.13
C GLY A 230 21.09 5.81 -21.63
N LYS A 231 21.14 5.95 -22.95
CA LYS A 231 21.51 7.19 -23.63
C LYS A 231 20.30 7.98 -24.18
N ASN A 232 19.12 7.38 -24.14
CA ASN A 232 17.90 7.99 -24.64
C ASN A 232 17.23 8.86 -23.57
N PRO A 233 16.43 9.85 -23.95
CA PRO A 233 15.48 10.47 -23.03
C PRO A 233 14.62 9.41 -22.34
N GLY A 234 14.19 9.68 -21.13
CA GLY A 234 13.46 8.70 -20.34
C GLY A 234 12.16 9.24 -19.74
N ILE A 235 11.25 8.31 -19.43
CA ILE A 235 10.09 8.51 -18.58
C ILE A 235 10.27 7.65 -17.33
N LEU A 236 10.06 8.25 -16.17
CA LEU A 236 10.10 7.55 -14.87
C LEU A 236 8.68 7.26 -14.42
N ILE A 237 8.36 6.00 -14.16
CA ILE A 237 7.06 5.61 -13.60
C ILE A 237 7.24 5.11 -12.15
N SER A 238 6.45 5.67 -11.25
CA SER A 238 6.46 5.36 -9.81
C SER A 238 5.05 5.08 -9.31
N GLY A 239 4.94 4.38 -8.19
CA GLY A 239 3.69 3.90 -7.63
C GLY A 239 3.53 2.39 -7.81
N HIS A 240 2.29 1.90 -8.01
CA HIS A 240 2.00 0.48 -7.90
C HIS A 240 1.22 -0.10 -9.11
N ASP A 241 0.61 0.73 -9.96
CA ASP A 241 -0.33 0.29 -10.98
C ASP A 241 0.37 -0.30 -12.21
N LEU A 242 0.32 -1.63 -12.36
CA LEU A 242 0.93 -2.35 -13.49
C LEU A 242 0.16 -2.13 -14.80
N LYS A 243 -1.15 -1.82 -14.75
CA LYS A 243 -1.93 -1.52 -15.95
C LYS A 243 -1.51 -0.17 -16.54
N ASP A 244 -1.22 0.81 -15.70
CA ASP A 244 -0.65 2.09 -16.15
C ASP A 244 0.71 1.90 -16.82
N LEU A 245 1.56 1.03 -16.25
CA LEU A 245 2.85 0.70 -16.87
C LEU A 245 2.67 0.00 -18.23
N GLU A 246 1.77 -0.98 -18.33
CA GLU A 246 1.46 -1.65 -19.59
C GLU A 246 1.09 -0.64 -20.68
N MET A 247 0.11 0.22 -20.40
CA MET A 247 -0.34 1.26 -21.35
C MET A 247 0.78 2.26 -21.71
N LEU A 248 1.66 2.59 -20.76
CA LEU A 248 2.80 3.47 -21.02
C LEU A 248 3.82 2.79 -21.93
N LEU A 249 4.15 1.52 -21.68
CA LEU A 249 5.10 0.76 -22.49
C LEU A 249 4.59 0.58 -23.92
N GLU A 250 3.29 0.30 -24.10
CA GLU A 250 2.67 0.21 -25.43
C GLU A 250 2.77 1.54 -26.20
N GLN A 251 2.49 2.67 -25.53
CA GLN A 251 2.50 3.98 -26.18
C GLN A 251 3.91 4.55 -26.42
N THR A 252 4.92 4.07 -25.69
CA THR A 252 6.32 4.50 -25.85
C THR A 252 7.12 3.61 -26.82
N GLU A 253 6.58 2.46 -27.24
CA GLU A 253 7.25 1.56 -28.16
C GLU A 253 7.57 2.25 -29.49
N GLY A 254 8.82 2.15 -29.93
CA GLY A 254 9.30 2.76 -31.18
C GLY A 254 9.48 4.28 -31.16
N THR A 255 9.25 4.96 -30.03
CA THR A 255 9.37 6.43 -29.92
C THR A 255 10.80 6.93 -29.68
N GLY A 256 11.73 6.03 -29.34
CA GLY A 256 13.10 6.38 -28.95
C GLY A 256 13.23 6.85 -27.49
N ILE A 257 12.18 6.66 -26.68
CA ILE A 257 12.14 7.00 -25.26
C ILE A 257 12.31 5.72 -24.43
N ASP A 258 13.19 5.76 -23.44
CA ASP A 258 13.35 4.67 -22.47
C ASP A 258 12.39 4.85 -21.29
N VAL A 259 11.87 3.75 -20.74
CA VAL A 259 11.02 3.75 -19.54
C VAL A 259 11.79 3.13 -18.35
N TYR A 260 11.74 3.81 -17.22
CA TYR A 260 12.38 3.39 -15.97
C TYR A 260 11.35 3.29 -14.87
N THR A 261 11.50 2.29 -14.00
CA THR A 261 10.71 2.18 -12.77
C THR A 261 11.38 2.91 -11.61
N HIS A 262 10.57 3.25 -10.61
CA HIS A 262 11.02 3.82 -9.34
C HIS A 262 10.21 3.21 -8.19
N SER A 263 10.85 2.99 -7.04
CA SER A 263 10.19 2.58 -5.79
C SER A 263 9.38 1.27 -5.97
N GLU A 264 8.08 1.28 -5.66
CA GLU A 264 7.20 0.09 -5.73
C GLU A 264 6.93 -0.40 -7.16
N MET A 265 7.35 0.33 -8.19
CA MET A 265 7.23 -0.16 -9.58
C MET A 265 8.39 -1.10 -9.99
N LEU A 266 9.48 -1.16 -9.23
CA LEU A 266 10.61 -2.09 -9.48
C LEU A 266 10.15 -3.53 -9.78
N PRO A 267 9.22 -4.15 -9.03
CA PRO A 267 8.80 -5.52 -9.27
C PRO A 267 8.15 -5.78 -10.64
N ALA A 268 7.74 -4.75 -11.35
CA ALA A 268 7.21 -4.92 -12.72
C ALA A 268 8.20 -5.64 -13.65
N HIS A 269 9.52 -5.46 -13.42
CA HIS A 269 10.56 -6.15 -14.18
C HIS A 269 10.56 -7.68 -14.01
N TYR A 270 9.92 -8.19 -12.96
CA TYR A 270 9.87 -9.63 -12.67
C TYR A 270 8.82 -10.35 -13.52
N TYR A 271 7.85 -9.63 -14.08
CA TYR A 271 6.75 -10.21 -14.86
C TYR A 271 7.16 -10.48 -16.31
N PRO A 272 6.94 -11.71 -16.82
CA PRO A 272 7.34 -12.10 -18.19
C PRO A 272 6.78 -11.18 -19.28
N ALA A 273 5.52 -10.73 -19.14
CA ALA A 273 4.84 -9.92 -20.15
C ALA A 273 5.55 -8.59 -20.48
N PHE A 274 6.28 -8.01 -19.54
CA PHE A 274 6.98 -6.74 -19.73
C PHE A 274 8.38 -6.91 -20.33
N LYS A 275 8.97 -8.11 -20.31
CA LYS A 275 10.33 -8.38 -20.81
C LYS A 275 10.46 -8.26 -22.33
N LYS A 276 9.35 -8.25 -23.07
CA LYS A 276 9.33 -8.03 -24.53
C LYS A 276 9.72 -6.61 -24.93
N TYR A 277 9.57 -5.62 -24.05
CA TYR A 277 9.83 -4.21 -24.36
C TYR A 277 11.30 -3.87 -24.15
N SER A 278 12.05 -3.72 -25.24
CA SER A 278 13.50 -3.43 -25.21
C SER A 278 13.84 -2.06 -24.61
N HIS A 279 12.88 -1.10 -24.63
CA HIS A 279 13.02 0.23 -24.05
C HIS A 279 12.63 0.29 -22.57
N PHE A 280 12.20 -0.82 -21.97
CA PHE A 280 11.97 -0.96 -20.52
C PHE A 280 13.32 -1.27 -19.85
N ARG A 281 14.04 -0.23 -19.41
CA ARG A 281 15.49 -0.26 -19.18
C ARG A 281 15.92 -0.78 -17.82
N GLY A 282 15.20 -0.45 -16.76
CA GLY A 282 15.60 -0.81 -15.40
C GLY A 282 14.93 0.05 -14.34
N ASN A 283 15.46 -0.03 -13.13
CA ASN A 283 14.98 0.77 -12.01
C ASN A 283 15.92 1.93 -11.72
N TYR A 284 15.39 3.12 -11.53
CA TYR A 284 16.12 4.33 -11.20
C TYR A 284 15.88 4.70 -9.73
N GLY A 285 16.93 4.77 -8.94
CA GLY A 285 16.87 5.22 -7.56
C GLY A 285 16.35 4.18 -6.56
N ASN A 286 15.71 4.68 -5.51
CA ASN A 286 15.37 3.97 -4.30
C ASN A 286 13.87 4.01 -3.98
N ALA A 287 13.55 3.99 -2.67
CA ALA A 287 12.21 4.11 -2.16
C ALA A 287 11.67 5.55 -2.28
N TRP A 288 10.35 5.67 -2.20
CA TRP A 288 9.56 6.88 -2.42
C TRP A 288 10.10 8.16 -1.75
N TRP A 289 10.68 8.06 -0.57
CA TRP A 289 11.13 9.23 0.19
C TRP A 289 12.37 9.93 -0.40
N LYS A 290 13.06 9.28 -1.36
CA LYS A 290 14.20 9.83 -2.11
C LYS A 290 13.79 10.68 -3.34
N GLN A 291 12.51 10.84 -3.62
CA GLN A 291 12.00 11.50 -4.81
C GLN A 291 12.61 12.87 -5.08
N LYS A 292 12.87 13.68 -4.03
CA LYS A 292 13.36 15.05 -4.22
C LYS A 292 14.70 15.13 -4.94
N GLU A 293 15.59 14.20 -4.68
CA GLU A 293 16.90 14.11 -5.30
C GLU A 293 16.84 13.35 -6.63
N GLU A 294 16.16 12.22 -6.62
CA GLU A 294 16.12 11.28 -7.72
C GLU A 294 15.27 11.79 -8.89
N PHE A 295 14.14 12.46 -8.62
CA PHE A 295 13.30 13.06 -9.66
C PHE A 295 13.97 14.28 -10.30
N GLU A 296 14.74 15.05 -9.53
CA GLU A 296 15.51 16.15 -10.06
C GLU A 296 16.60 15.68 -11.03
N SER A 297 17.35 14.64 -10.67
CA SER A 297 18.43 14.08 -11.48
C SER A 297 17.96 13.23 -12.66
N PHE A 298 16.68 12.82 -12.68
CA PHE A 298 16.15 12.01 -13.78
C PHE A 298 16.01 12.79 -15.10
N HIS A 299 15.79 14.10 -15.05
CA HIS A 299 15.63 15.05 -16.14
C HIS A 299 14.34 14.87 -16.98
N GLY A 300 13.84 13.66 -17.17
CA GLY A 300 12.62 13.37 -17.93
C GLY A 300 11.32 13.54 -17.14
N PRO A 301 10.16 13.37 -17.77
CA PRO A 301 8.87 13.34 -17.11
C PRO A 301 8.74 12.20 -16.12
N ILE A 302 7.94 12.42 -15.06
CA ILE A 302 7.65 11.46 -14.01
C ILE A 302 6.15 11.20 -13.97
N LEU A 303 5.73 9.92 -13.99
CA LEU A 303 4.35 9.50 -13.83
C LEU A 303 4.16 8.85 -12.46
N MET A 304 3.38 9.50 -11.59
CA MET A 304 2.93 8.95 -10.31
C MET A 304 1.58 8.28 -10.49
N THR A 305 1.56 6.95 -10.42
CA THR A 305 0.32 6.17 -10.63
C THR A 305 -0.52 6.05 -9.36
N THR A 306 0.11 6.14 -8.19
CA THR A 306 -0.53 5.97 -6.89
C THR A 306 0.16 6.83 -5.82
N ASN A 307 -0.07 6.52 -4.53
CA ASN A 307 0.80 7.01 -3.44
C ASN A 307 2.24 6.44 -3.65
N CYS A 308 3.28 6.87 -3.15
CA CYS A 308 3.56 7.85 -2.11
C CYS A 308 4.16 9.11 -2.76
N ILE A 309 3.39 10.16 -2.90
CA ILE A 309 3.89 11.43 -3.44
C ILE A 309 4.61 12.21 -2.34
N VAL A 310 5.82 12.68 -2.63
CA VAL A 310 6.50 13.70 -1.83
C VAL A 310 6.25 15.05 -2.49
N PRO A 311 5.85 16.08 -1.75
CA PRO A 311 5.67 17.43 -2.32
C PRO A 311 6.85 17.82 -3.21
N PRO A 312 6.61 18.06 -4.52
CA PRO A 312 7.67 18.24 -5.50
C PRO A 312 8.42 19.55 -5.31
N LYS A 313 9.68 19.58 -5.77
CA LYS A 313 10.44 20.82 -5.94
C LYS A 313 9.97 21.54 -7.21
N ASP A 314 10.13 22.86 -7.24
CA ASP A 314 9.84 23.67 -8.43
C ASP A 314 10.71 23.28 -9.64
N THR A 315 11.88 22.69 -9.40
CA THR A 315 12.82 22.25 -10.45
C THR A 315 12.33 21.10 -11.32
N TYR A 316 11.29 20.34 -10.89
CA TYR A 316 10.72 19.24 -11.66
C TYR A 316 9.19 19.12 -11.61
N LYS A 317 8.52 20.06 -10.95
CA LYS A 317 7.07 20.04 -10.78
C LYS A 317 6.29 20.11 -12.10
N ASP A 318 6.80 20.82 -13.09
CA ASP A 318 6.24 20.98 -14.44
C ASP A 318 6.30 19.72 -15.29
N ARG A 319 7.11 18.73 -14.88
CA ARG A 319 7.24 17.43 -15.54
C ARG A 319 6.76 16.25 -14.65
N LEU A 320 6.08 16.56 -13.54
CA LEU A 320 5.42 15.57 -12.69
C LEU A 320 3.96 15.43 -13.09
N TYR A 321 3.58 14.22 -13.45
CA TYR A 321 2.23 13.83 -13.82
C TYR A 321 1.65 12.88 -12.76
N THR A 322 0.36 12.97 -12.52
CA THR A 322 -0.40 12.06 -11.65
C THR A 322 -1.51 11.39 -12.44
N THR A 323 -2.01 10.26 -11.97
CA THR A 323 -3.17 9.58 -12.55
C THR A 323 -3.96 8.80 -11.51
N GLY A 324 -5.18 8.37 -11.84
CA GLY A 324 -6.01 7.54 -10.98
C GLY A 324 -6.51 8.24 -9.72
N ALA A 325 -6.12 7.72 -8.56
CA ALA A 325 -6.43 8.30 -7.25
C ALA A 325 -5.35 9.28 -6.76
N ALA A 326 -4.19 9.30 -7.40
CA ALA A 326 -3.08 10.19 -7.06
C ALA A 326 -3.35 11.62 -7.55
N GLY A 327 -2.92 12.63 -6.78
CA GLY A 327 -3.09 14.03 -7.17
C GLY A 327 -2.20 14.97 -6.38
N PHE A 328 -1.72 16.00 -7.05
CA PHE A 328 -0.98 17.08 -6.39
C PHE A 328 -1.32 18.43 -7.06
N PRO A 329 -1.57 19.51 -6.28
CA PRO A 329 -1.90 20.80 -6.85
C PRO A 329 -0.84 21.29 -7.84
N SER A 330 -1.29 21.82 -8.96
CA SER A 330 -0.43 22.35 -10.05
C SER A 330 0.38 21.31 -10.83
N CYS A 331 0.23 20.00 -10.56
CA CYS A 331 0.74 18.95 -11.42
C CYS A 331 -0.32 18.54 -12.45
N GLN A 332 0.12 18.11 -13.62
CA GLN A 332 -0.81 17.62 -14.63
C GLN A 332 -1.40 16.27 -14.19
N HIS A 333 -2.72 16.12 -14.33
CA HIS A 333 -3.41 14.85 -14.07
C HIS A 333 -3.82 14.22 -15.39
N ILE A 334 -3.62 12.91 -15.49
CA ILE A 334 -4.06 12.09 -16.62
C ILE A 334 -5.27 11.29 -16.16
N ASP A 335 -6.43 11.62 -16.71
CA ASP A 335 -7.70 11.06 -16.29
C ASP A 335 -7.90 9.60 -16.70
N ASP A 336 -8.61 8.85 -15.85
CA ASP A 336 -9.20 7.56 -16.23
C ASP A 336 -10.35 7.82 -17.22
N ILE A 337 -10.27 7.23 -18.41
CA ILE A 337 -11.34 7.30 -19.42
C ILE A 337 -12.09 5.96 -19.41
N PRO A 338 -13.38 5.91 -19.01
CA PRO A 338 -14.11 4.66 -18.97
C PRO A 338 -14.09 3.91 -20.31
N GLY A 339 -13.66 2.64 -20.28
CA GLY A 339 -13.61 1.76 -21.46
C GLY A 339 -12.53 2.10 -22.49
N LYS A 340 -11.58 2.99 -22.15
CA LYS A 340 -10.44 3.37 -23.04
C LYS A 340 -9.13 3.35 -22.28
N ASN A 341 -8.04 3.22 -23.02
CA ASN A 341 -6.70 3.43 -22.49
C ASN A 341 -6.48 4.91 -22.15
N LYS A 342 -5.68 5.16 -21.11
CA LYS A 342 -5.20 6.50 -20.78
C LYS A 342 -4.34 7.05 -21.91
N ASP A 343 -4.37 8.36 -22.09
CA ASP A 343 -3.58 9.06 -23.11
C ASP A 343 -2.31 9.66 -22.46
N PHE A 344 -1.15 9.06 -22.76
CA PHE A 344 0.16 9.52 -22.30
C PHE A 344 0.88 10.39 -23.34
N SER A 345 0.22 10.83 -24.40
CA SER A 345 0.82 11.59 -25.51
C SER A 345 1.55 12.85 -25.04
N LYS A 346 0.99 13.62 -24.11
CA LYS A 346 1.62 14.84 -23.57
C LYS A 346 2.91 14.52 -22.82
N LEU A 347 2.90 13.47 -22.01
CA LEU A 347 4.05 12.99 -21.25
C LEU A 347 5.16 12.53 -22.21
N ILE A 348 4.82 11.77 -23.25
CA ILE A 348 5.72 11.26 -24.26
C ILE A 348 6.33 12.42 -25.07
N GLU A 349 5.51 13.39 -25.48
CA GLU A 349 6.00 14.56 -26.21
C GLU A 349 6.97 15.39 -25.37
N GLN A 350 6.68 15.61 -24.10
CA GLN A 350 7.61 16.30 -23.21
C GLN A 350 8.94 15.53 -23.08
N ALA A 351 8.90 14.20 -22.98
CA ALA A 351 10.10 13.37 -22.86
C ALA A 351 11.07 13.53 -24.05
N LYS A 352 10.55 13.68 -25.28
CA LYS A 352 11.38 13.87 -26.48
C LYS A 352 12.30 15.09 -26.43
N HIS A 353 11.93 16.09 -25.62
CA HIS A 353 12.68 17.34 -25.46
C HIS A 353 13.55 17.37 -24.19
N CYS A 354 13.57 16.29 -23.43
CA CYS A 354 14.37 16.17 -22.21
C CYS A 354 15.75 15.56 -22.47
N ALA A 355 16.71 15.90 -21.62
CA ALA A 355 18.01 15.21 -21.59
C ALA A 355 17.84 13.77 -21.05
N PRO A 356 18.73 12.84 -21.40
CA PRO A 356 18.79 11.54 -20.75
C PRO A 356 18.93 11.65 -19.23
N PRO A 357 18.48 10.64 -18.47
CA PRO A 357 18.66 10.60 -17.01
C PRO A 357 20.15 10.68 -16.63
N LEU A 358 20.45 11.38 -15.54
CA LEU A 358 21.78 11.34 -14.94
C LEU A 358 21.98 9.98 -14.26
N GLU A 359 23.10 9.33 -14.58
CA GLU A 359 23.45 8.07 -13.91
C GLU A 359 23.85 8.32 -12.45
N ILE A 360 23.05 7.82 -11.51
CA ILE A 360 23.27 7.96 -10.05
C ILE A 360 23.85 6.70 -9.43
N GLU A 361 23.70 5.55 -10.08
CA GLU A 361 24.25 4.27 -9.64
C GLU A 361 24.41 3.31 -10.82
N ARG A 362 25.13 2.20 -10.61
CA ARG A 362 25.37 1.16 -11.62
C ARG A 362 25.27 -0.21 -10.98
N GLY A 363 24.96 -1.20 -11.80
CA GLY A 363 24.91 -2.59 -11.40
C GLY A 363 23.52 -3.18 -11.61
N GLU A 364 23.24 -4.25 -10.90
CA GLU A 364 22.01 -4.99 -10.97
C GLU A 364 21.51 -5.36 -9.57
N ILE A 365 20.19 -5.47 -9.43
CA ILE A 365 19.52 -6.07 -8.28
C ILE A 365 18.73 -7.28 -8.72
N ILE A 366 18.58 -8.27 -7.83
CA ILE A 366 17.88 -9.53 -8.13
C ILE A 366 16.59 -9.57 -7.35
N GLY A 367 15.49 -9.95 -8.02
CA GLY A 367 14.18 -10.16 -7.40
C GLY A 367 13.33 -11.15 -8.21
N GLY A 368 12.04 -11.23 -7.93
CA GLY A 368 11.13 -12.14 -8.60
C GLY A 368 10.90 -13.46 -7.86
N PHE A 369 11.10 -13.47 -6.54
CA PHE A 369 10.91 -14.63 -5.67
C PHE A 369 9.48 -14.68 -5.08
N ALA A 370 8.46 -14.49 -5.94
CA ALA A 370 7.07 -14.74 -5.57
C ALA A 370 6.83 -16.25 -5.33
N HIS A 371 5.68 -16.59 -4.72
CA HIS A 371 5.41 -17.97 -4.29
C HIS A 371 5.55 -19.01 -5.41
N ALA A 372 5.03 -18.73 -6.61
CA ALA A 372 5.15 -19.67 -7.73
C ALA A 372 6.62 -19.96 -8.09
N GLN A 373 7.48 -18.94 -8.12
CA GLN A 373 8.91 -19.12 -8.37
C GLN A 373 9.62 -19.84 -7.21
N VAL A 374 9.31 -19.49 -5.96
CA VAL A 374 9.91 -20.15 -4.79
C VAL A 374 9.53 -21.63 -4.74
N PHE A 375 8.33 -22.00 -5.16
CA PHE A 375 7.90 -23.40 -5.22
C PHE A 375 8.72 -24.22 -6.21
N THR A 376 9.26 -23.63 -7.27
CA THR A 376 10.20 -24.35 -8.16
C THR A 376 11.53 -24.65 -7.47
N LEU A 377 11.86 -23.96 -6.40
CA LEU A 377 13.06 -24.14 -5.59
C LEU A 377 12.78 -24.93 -4.28
N ALA A 378 11.55 -25.45 -4.11
CA ALA A 378 11.10 -26.04 -2.84
C ALA A 378 12.04 -27.14 -2.33
N ASP A 379 12.47 -28.06 -3.20
CA ASP A 379 13.38 -29.15 -2.82
C ASP A 379 14.74 -28.63 -2.31
N GLN A 380 15.27 -27.59 -2.95
CA GLN A 380 16.53 -26.96 -2.52
C GLN A 380 16.38 -26.27 -1.17
N VAL A 381 15.28 -25.49 -0.99
CA VAL A 381 14.98 -24.79 0.25
C VAL A 381 14.77 -25.79 1.39
N VAL A 382 13.95 -26.82 1.19
CA VAL A 382 13.68 -27.86 2.20
C VAL A 382 14.95 -28.61 2.55
N SER A 383 15.79 -28.97 1.57
CA SER A 383 17.08 -29.62 1.81
C SER A 383 18.02 -28.73 2.61
N ALA A 384 18.09 -27.43 2.29
CA ALA A 384 18.92 -26.47 3.01
C ALA A 384 18.45 -26.27 4.47
N VAL A 385 17.14 -26.27 4.72
CA VAL A 385 16.59 -26.21 6.08
C VAL A 385 16.88 -27.51 6.85
N LYS A 386 16.63 -28.68 6.25
CA LYS A 386 16.87 -30.00 6.89
C LYS A 386 18.35 -30.25 7.20
N SER A 387 19.26 -29.75 6.37
CA SER A 387 20.72 -29.85 6.61
C SER A 387 21.25 -28.81 7.59
N GLY A 388 20.43 -27.84 8.01
CA GLY A 388 20.85 -26.71 8.84
C GLY A 388 21.63 -25.63 8.09
N ALA A 389 21.75 -25.70 6.76
CA ALA A 389 22.36 -24.66 5.94
C ALA A 389 21.54 -23.35 5.98
N ILE A 390 20.19 -23.46 6.09
CA ILE A 390 19.30 -22.37 6.43
C ILE A 390 18.72 -22.65 7.82
N ARG A 391 19.13 -21.87 8.81
CA ARG A 391 18.65 -21.98 10.19
C ARG A 391 17.36 -21.23 10.42
N LYS A 392 17.23 -20.02 9.85
CA LYS A 392 16.04 -19.17 10.01
C LYS A 392 15.75 -18.35 8.75
N PHE A 393 14.48 -18.08 8.56
CA PHE A 393 13.99 -17.04 7.66
C PHE A 393 13.66 -15.79 8.46
N VAL A 394 13.92 -14.62 7.88
CA VAL A 394 13.58 -13.33 8.47
C VAL A 394 12.68 -12.59 7.49
N VAL A 395 11.40 -12.44 7.82
CA VAL A 395 10.49 -11.60 7.06
C VAL A 395 10.79 -10.15 7.42
N MET A 396 11.53 -9.48 6.55
CA MET A 396 11.80 -8.04 6.59
C MET A 396 11.04 -7.43 5.42
N ALA A 397 9.80 -7.01 5.63
CA ALA A 397 8.90 -6.58 4.58
C ALA A 397 8.17 -5.29 4.97
N GLY A 398 7.45 -4.70 4.02
CA GLY A 398 6.60 -3.54 4.23
C GLY A 398 7.17 -2.24 3.65
N CYS A 399 7.00 -1.13 4.37
CA CYS A 399 7.28 0.20 3.86
C CYS A 399 8.68 0.71 4.28
N ASP A 400 9.24 1.61 3.48
CA ASP A 400 10.35 2.47 3.89
C ASP A 400 9.84 3.88 4.26
N GLY A 401 10.72 4.79 4.67
CA GLY A 401 10.38 6.16 5.04
C GLY A 401 11.59 7.01 5.41
N ARG A 402 11.31 8.27 5.78
CA ARG A 402 12.32 9.30 6.02
C ARG A 402 12.99 9.22 7.40
N ALA A 403 12.38 8.55 8.37
CA ALA A 403 12.89 8.50 9.73
C ALA A 403 14.31 7.92 9.79
N LYS A 404 15.24 8.63 10.46
CA LYS A 404 16.64 8.20 10.59
C LYS A 404 16.75 6.83 11.29
N SER A 405 15.86 6.54 12.23
CA SER A 405 15.77 5.25 12.93
C SER A 405 15.58 4.05 12.01
N ARG A 406 15.15 4.26 10.76
CA ARG A 406 15.03 3.19 9.75
C ARG A 406 16.38 2.65 9.25
N SER A 407 17.52 3.27 9.63
CA SER A 407 18.84 2.65 9.46
C SER A 407 18.95 1.31 10.18
N TYR A 408 18.17 1.12 11.24
CA TYR A 408 18.03 -0.16 11.95
C TYR A 408 17.88 -1.35 10.99
N TYR A 409 17.01 -1.25 9.98
CA TYR A 409 16.77 -2.36 9.04
C TYR A 409 18.00 -2.71 8.19
N THR A 410 18.79 -1.69 7.79
CA THR A 410 20.05 -1.91 7.08
C THR A 410 21.09 -2.57 7.98
N ASP A 411 21.20 -2.09 9.21
CA ASP A 411 22.21 -2.57 10.16
C ASP A 411 21.83 -3.95 10.69
N PHE A 412 20.54 -4.21 10.91
CA PHE A 412 20.02 -5.53 11.25
C PHE A 412 20.30 -6.55 10.13
N ALA A 413 20.05 -6.20 8.86
CA ALA A 413 20.33 -7.08 7.73
C ALA A 413 21.82 -7.44 7.62
N LYS A 414 22.73 -6.49 7.89
CA LYS A 414 24.18 -6.73 7.93
C LYS A 414 24.62 -7.62 9.09
N ALA A 415 23.91 -7.52 10.23
CA ALA A 415 24.22 -8.29 11.43
C ALA A 415 23.70 -9.73 11.38
N LEU A 416 22.77 -10.06 10.45
CA LEU A 416 22.19 -11.38 10.34
C LEU A 416 23.23 -12.48 10.13
N PRO A 417 23.13 -13.61 10.86
CA PRO A 417 23.98 -14.78 10.66
C PRO A 417 23.96 -15.27 9.20
N LYS A 418 25.06 -15.86 8.76
CA LYS A 418 25.22 -16.29 7.35
C LYS A 418 24.26 -17.40 6.93
N ASP A 419 23.69 -18.12 7.88
CA ASP A 419 22.71 -19.19 7.71
C ASP A 419 21.25 -18.70 7.77
N THR A 420 21.01 -17.40 7.48
CA THR A 420 19.69 -16.81 7.45
C THR A 420 19.35 -16.23 6.07
N VAL A 421 18.05 -16.30 5.71
CA VAL A 421 17.51 -15.78 4.46
C VAL A 421 16.46 -14.71 4.78
N ILE A 422 16.56 -13.56 4.14
CA ILE A 422 15.57 -12.49 4.21
C ILE A 422 14.48 -12.74 3.16
N LEU A 423 13.22 -12.78 3.62
CA LEU A 423 12.03 -12.76 2.76
C LEU A 423 11.46 -11.35 2.78
N THR A 424 11.30 -10.73 1.62
CA THR A 424 10.87 -9.34 1.54
C THR A 424 9.81 -9.08 0.47
N ALA A 425 9.00 -8.04 0.70
CA ALA A 425 8.08 -7.41 -0.23
C ALA A 425 7.88 -5.94 0.19
N GLY A 426 7.62 -5.05 -0.76
CA GLY A 426 7.43 -3.63 -0.47
C GLY A 426 8.73 -2.81 -0.44
N CYS A 427 8.61 -1.50 -0.15
CA CYS A 427 9.73 -0.56 -0.18
C CYS A 427 10.84 -0.83 0.86
N ALA A 428 10.56 -1.58 1.93
CA ALA A 428 11.56 -1.93 2.94
C ALA A 428 12.80 -2.59 2.34
N LYS A 429 12.64 -3.34 1.22
CA LYS A 429 13.72 -3.98 0.47
C LYS A 429 14.90 -3.06 0.15
N TYR A 430 14.64 -1.77 -0.10
CA TYR A 430 15.69 -0.80 -0.44
C TYR A 430 16.71 -0.54 0.67
N LYS A 431 16.45 -1.01 1.89
CA LYS A 431 17.40 -0.98 3.00
C LYS A 431 18.49 -2.04 2.87
N TYR A 432 18.26 -3.10 2.07
CA TYR A 432 19.17 -4.24 2.02
C TYR A 432 19.28 -4.94 0.65
N ASN A 433 18.44 -4.66 -0.34
CA ASN A 433 18.48 -5.35 -1.65
C ASN A 433 19.72 -5.01 -2.50
N LYS A 434 20.46 -3.96 -2.14
CA LYS A 434 21.75 -3.56 -2.75
C LYS A 434 22.96 -3.97 -1.90
N LEU A 435 22.75 -4.64 -0.76
CA LEU A 435 23.83 -5.18 0.05
C LEU A 435 24.32 -6.51 -0.53
N ASN A 436 25.65 -6.70 -0.53
CA ASN A 436 26.23 -7.99 -0.89
C ASN A 436 26.18 -8.94 0.32
N LEU A 437 25.04 -9.60 0.53
CA LEU A 437 24.87 -10.57 1.62
C LEU A 437 25.27 -12.00 1.22
N GLY A 438 25.53 -12.26 -0.07
CA GLY A 438 25.88 -13.57 -0.60
C GLY A 438 24.69 -14.51 -0.81
N ASP A 439 24.99 -15.80 -0.88
CA ASP A 439 24.00 -16.88 -1.08
C ASP A 439 24.26 -18.06 -0.14
N ILE A 440 23.29 -18.97 -0.08
CA ILE A 440 23.39 -20.25 0.61
C ILE A 440 23.09 -21.33 -0.42
N ASN A 441 24.13 -22.06 -0.86
CA ASN A 441 24.01 -23.11 -1.87
C ASN A 441 23.33 -22.64 -3.18
N GLY A 442 23.62 -21.39 -3.60
CA GLY A 442 23.05 -20.77 -4.79
C GLY A 442 21.69 -20.10 -4.56
N ILE A 443 21.13 -20.15 -3.35
CA ILE A 443 19.93 -19.40 -2.97
C ILE A 443 20.37 -18.03 -2.44
N PRO A 444 20.00 -16.91 -3.09
CA PRO A 444 20.32 -15.57 -2.57
C PRO A 444 19.78 -15.37 -1.16
N ARG A 445 20.52 -14.66 -0.34
CA ARG A 445 20.08 -14.38 1.05
C ARG A 445 19.01 -13.29 1.14
N VAL A 446 18.64 -12.65 0.03
CA VAL A 446 17.50 -11.73 -0.05
C VAL A 446 16.57 -12.23 -1.15
N LEU A 447 15.37 -12.67 -0.77
CA LEU A 447 14.33 -13.15 -1.69
C LEU A 447 13.22 -12.09 -1.74
N ASP A 448 13.25 -11.27 -2.78
CA ASP A 448 12.27 -10.23 -3.03
C ASP A 448 11.08 -10.78 -3.81
N ALA A 449 9.92 -10.87 -3.17
CA ALA A 449 8.68 -11.36 -3.78
C ALA A 449 8.01 -10.31 -4.68
N GLY A 450 8.19 -9.00 -4.41
CA GLY A 450 7.55 -7.98 -5.21
C GLY A 450 7.08 -6.73 -4.46
N GLN A 451 5.93 -6.18 -4.85
CA GLN A 451 5.30 -5.01 -4.23
C GLN A 451 4.76 -5.35 -2.82
N CYS A 452 4.22 -4.35 -2.12
CA CYS A 452 3.66 -4.56 -0.78
C CYS A 452 2.50 -5.58 -0.75
N ASN A 453 1.67 -5.66 -1.81
CA ASN A 453 0.63 -6.69 -1.95
C ASN A 453 1.22 -8.10 -2.09
N ASP A 454 2.46 -8.24 -2.58
CA ASP A 454 3.14 -9.53 -2.70
C ASP A 454 3.61 -10.08 -1.34
N SER A 455 3.29 -9.39 -0.23
CA SER A 455 3.22 -9.99 1.11
C SER A 455 2.30 -11.22 1.14
N TYR A 456 1.32 -11.31 0.21
CA TYR A 456 0.55 -12.52 -0.05
C TYR A 456 1.46 -13.71 -0.39
N SER A 457 2.42 -13.53 -1.28
CA SER A 457 3.41 -14.57 -1.61
C SER A 457 4.19 -15.04 -0.39
N LEU A 458 4.58 -14.12 0.51
CA LEU A 458 5.30 -14.50 1.73
C LEU A 458 4.42 -15.35 2.65
N ALA A 459 3.13 -15.02 2.79
CA ALA A 459 2.18 -15.80 3.57
C ALA A 459 1.95 -17.20 2.95
N VAL A 460 1.79 -17.26 1.62
CA VAL A 460 1.61 -18.53 0.90
C VAL A 460 2.84 -19.43 1.02
N ILE A 461 4.06 -18.85 0.94
CA ILE A 461 5.32 -19.58 1.17
C ILE A 461 5.36 -20.15 2.60
N ALA A 462 5.02 -19.35 3.61
CA ALA A 462 5.01 -19.79 5.01
C ALA A 462 3.99 -20.93 5.23
N LEU A 463 2.77 -20.79 4.69
CA LEU A 463 1.76 -21.85 4.78
C LEU A 463 2.20 -23.13 4.08
N LYS A 464 2.90 -23.03 2.94
CA LYS A 464 3.43 -24.20 2.24
C LYS A 464 4.57 -24.87 3.00
N LEU A 465 5.46 -24.09 3.62
CA LEU A 465 6.50 -24.64 4.50
C LEU A 465 5.89 -25.34 5.72
N LYS A 466 4.85 -24.77 6.34
CA LYS A 466 4.10 -25.40 7.43
C LYS A 466 3.56 -26.77 7.01
N GLU A 467 2.96 -26.86 5.82
CA GLU A 467 2.46 -28.13 5.26
C GLU A 467 3.59 -29.15 5.04
N ILE A 468 4.69 -28.74 4.38
CA ILE A 468 5.83 -29.62 4.06
C ILE A 468 6.52 -30.17 5.33
N PHE A 469 6.59 -29.36 6.38
CA PHE A 469 7.19 -29.76 7.66
C PHE A 469 6.17 -30.41 8.61
N GLU A 470 4.92 -30.61 8.18
CA GLU A 470 3.84 -31.23 8.95
C GLU A 470 3.59 -30.56 10.33
N LEU A 471 3.73 -29.23 10.38
CA LEU A 471 3.54 -28.44 11.60
C LEU A 471 2.06 -28.12 11.83
N ASN A 472 1.65 -28.07 13.10
CA ASN A 472 0.28 -27.74 13.47
C ASN A 472 0.03 -26.22 13.51
N ASP A 473 1.01 -25.44 13.92
CA ASP A 473 0.94 -23.99 14.03
C ASP A 473 1.99 -23.34 13.10
N ILE A 474 1.60 -22.25 12.44
CA ILE A 474 2.51 -21.44 11.59
C ILE A 474 3.66 -20.83 12.41
N ASN A 475 3.45 -20.61 13.69
CA ASN A 475 4.43 -20.06 14.61
C ASN A 475 5.54 -21.05 15.03
N GLU A 476 5.41 -22.33 14.66
CA GLU A 476 6.46 -23.33 14.84
C GLU A 476 7.54 -23.26 13.73
N LEU A 477 7.26 -22.52 12.64
CA LEU A 477 8.24 -22.30 11.58
C LEU A 477 9.43 -21.48 12.10
N PRO A 478 10.65 -21.72 11.58
CA PRO A 478 11.83 -20.92 11.93
C PRO A 478 11.80 -19.55 11.24
N ILE A 479 10.72 -18.80 11.42
CA ILE A 479 10.49 -17.47 10.81
C ILE A 479 10.48 -16.41 11.89
N ILE A 480 11.24 -15.32 11.65
CA ILE A 480 11.22 -14.10 12.44
C ILE A 480 10.48 -13.05 11.63
N TYR A 481 9.56 -12.32 12.27
CA TYR A 481 8.82 -11.22 11.63
C TYR A 481 9.35 -9.88 12.15
N ASN A 482 10.13 -9.17 11.33
CA ASN A 482 10.68 -7.84 11.61
C ASN A 482 10.16 -6.86 10.55
N ILE A 483 8.95 -6.34 10.79
CA ILE A 483 8.13 -5.64 9.78
C ILE A 483 8.31 -4.13 9.91
N ALA A 484 8.54 -3.48 8.76
CA ALA A 484 8.54 -2.02 8.65
C ALA A 484 7.19 -1.54 8.12
N TRP A 485 6.55 -0.59 8.81
CA TRP A 485 5.29 -0.03 8.34
C TRP A 485 5.39 1.50 8.12
N TYR A 486 4.53 2.04 7.28
CA TYR A 486 4.40 3.47 7.06
C TYR A 486 2.95 3.90 6.85
N GLU A 487 2.20 3.23 5.98
CA GLU A 487 0.86 3.65 5.57
C GLU A 487 -0.16 2.50 5.55
N GLN A 488 -1.36 2.75 5.06
CA GLN A 488 -2.55 1.93 5.26
C GLN A 488 -2.48 0.55 4.60
N LYS A 489 -1.70 0.39 3.52
CA LYS A 489 -1.49 -0.95 2.93
C LYS A 489 -0.70 -1.86 3.87
N ALA A 490 0.22 -1.30 4.66
CA ALA A 490 0.87 -2.08 5.71
C ALA A 490 -0.09 -2.45 6.86
N VAL A 491 -1.10 -1.61 7.13
CA VAL A 491 -2.12 -1.92 8.14
C VAL A 491 -2.94 -3.15 7.72
N ILE A 492 -3.43 -3.20 6.48
CA ILE A 492 -4.21 -4.38 6.03
C ILE A 492 -3.35 -5.65 5.97
N VAL A 493 -2.07 -5.55 5.61
CA VAL A 493 -1.13 -6.69 5.65
C VAL A 493 -0.94 -7.18 7.09
N LEU A 494 -0.76 -6.27 8.06
CA LEU A 494 -0.69 -6.65 9.47
C LEU A 494 -1.96 -7.38 9.91
N LEU A 495 -3.14 -6.81 9.64
CA LEU A 495 -4.41 -7.44 10.00
C LEU A 495 -4.58 -8.82 9.34
N ALA A 496 -4.11 -8.99 8.10
CA ALA A 496 -4.10 -10.28 7.42
C ALA A 496 -3.22 -11.30 8.15
N LEU A 497 -2.01 -10.92 8.58
CA LEU A 497 -1.14 -11.80 9.36
C LEU A 497 -1.79 -12.20 10.69
N LEU A 498 -2.44 -11.25 11.41
CA LEU A 498 -3.15 -11.56 12.65
C LEU A 498 -4.31 -12.53 12.41
N SER A 499 -5.06 -12.35 11.32
CA SER A 499 -6.17 -13.25 10.96
C SER A 499 -5.71 -14.68 10.62
N LEU A 500 -4.46 -14.84 10.16
CA LEU A 500 -3.81 -16.14 9.93
C LEU A 500 -3.19 -16.74 11.21
N GLY A 501 -3.31 -16.06 12.34
CA GLY A 501 -2.77 -16.52 13.62
C GLY A 501 -1.27 -16.29 13.80
N VAL A 502 -0.64 -15.46 12.98
CA VAL A 502 0.79 -15.13 13.11
C VAL A 502 1.02 -14.33 14.38
N LYS A 503 2.04 -14.70 15.14
CA LYS A 503 2.46 -14.10 16.41
C LYS A 503 3.93 -13.65 16.36
N ASN A 504 4.38 -13.02 17.45
CA ASN A 504 5.77 -12.54 17.61
C ASN A 504 6.21 -11.58 16.49
N ILE A 505 5.34 -10.64 16.11
CA ILE A 505 5.65 -9.63 15.08
C ILE A 505 6.33 -8.45 15.75
N HIS A 506 7.58 -8.16 15.34
CA HIS A 506 8.28 -6.93 15.66
C HIS A 506 7.94 -5.87 14.62
N LEU A 507 7.26 -4.81 15.04
CA LEU A 507 6.72 -3.78 14.17
C LEU A 507 7.45 -2.45 14.40
N GLY A 508 8.03 -1.90 13.37
CA GLY A 508 8.82 -0.67 13.48
C GLY A 508 8.64 0.34 12.35
N PRO A 509 9.31 1.51 12.49
CA PRO A 509 10.19 1.92 13.59
C PRO A 509 9.48 2.32 14.89
N THR A 510 8.15 2.49 14.86
CA THR A 510 7.30 2.75 16.03
C THR A 510 6.01 1.96 15.92
N LEU A 511 5.35 1.70 17.02
CA LEU A 511 3.96 1.22 16.97
C LEU A 511 3.02 2.30 16.43
N PRO A 512 1.87 1.94 15.85
CA PRO A 512 0.92 2.91 15.30
C PRO A 512 0.35 3.86 16.37
N ALA A 513 0.40 5.17 16.10
CA ALA A 513 -0.11 6.20 17.01
C ALA A 513 -1.64 6.16 17.23
N PHE A 514 -2.35 5.48 16.33
CA PHE A 514 -3.82 5.32 16.44
C PHE A 514 -4.25 4.16 17.36
N LEU A 515 -3.31 3.40 17.88
CA LEU A 515 -3.62 2.36 18.88
C LEU A 515 -3.71 2.97 20.27
N SER A 516 -4.86 2.81 20.93
CA SER A 516 -5.00 3.17 22.34
C SER A 516 -4.17 2.24 23.23
N PRO A 517 -3.89 2.61 24.48
CA PRO A 517 -3.16 1.74 25.41
C PRO A 517 -3.83 0.37 25.59
N ASN A 518 -5.16 0.32 25.70
CA ASN A 518 -5.89 -0.93 25.87
C ASN A 518 -5.87 -1.79 24.59
N VAL A 519 -6.04 -1.20 23.42
CA VAL A 519 -5.93 -1.93 22.13
C VAL A 519 -4.50 -2.42 21.93
N THR A 520 -3.49 -1.62 22.27
CA THR A 520 -2.08 -2.06 22.23
C THR A 520 -1.84 -3.26 23.15
N LYS A 521 -2.36 -3.19 24.39
CA LYS A 521 -2.25 -4.30 25.34
C LYS A 521 -2.90 -5.58 24.80
N LEU A 522 -4.09 -5.47 24.19
CA LEU A 522 -4.79 -6.60 23.57
C LEU A 522 -3.95 -7.25 22.46
N LEU A 523 -3.30 -6.42 21.61
CA LEU A 523 -2.42 -6.92 20.54
C LEU A 523 -1.18 -7.62 21.09
N ILE A 524 -0.59 -7.10 22.17
CA ILE A 524 0.56 -7.72 22.84
C ILE A 524 0.15 -9.06 23.46
N GLU A 525 -0.95 -9.11 24.21
CA GLU A 525 -1.39 -10.31 24.92
C GLU A 525 -1.81 -11.44 23.98
N ASN A 526 -2.54 -11.13 22.91
CA ASN A 526 -3.09 -12.16 22.00
C ASN A 526 -2.13 -12.55 20.87
N PHE A 527 -1.31 -11.61 20.38
CA PHE A 527 -0.48 -11.82 19.18
C PHE A 527 1.01 -11.61 19.44
N GLN A 528 1.40 -11.20 20.65
CA GLN A 528 2.80 -10.96 21.01
C GLN A 528 3.47 -9.94 20.08
N ILE A 529 2.71 -8.88 19.68
CA ILE A 529 3.27 -7.78 18.91
C ILE A 529 4.18 -6.96 19.82
N SER A 530 5.36 -6.60 19.32
CA SER A 530 6.29 -5.71 20.01
C SER A 530 6.86 -4.65 19.07
N GLY A 531 7.46 -3.60 19.61
CA GLY A 531 8.29 -2.69 18.83
C GLY A 531 9.67 -3.29 18.55
N ILE A 532 10.42 -2.66 17.63
CA ILE A 532 11.84 -2.91 17.47
C ILE A 532 12.63 -2.15 18.56
N ASP A 533 13.83 -2.66 18.89
CA ASP A 533 14.77 -2.03 19.83
C ASP A 533 16.12 -1.78 19.11
N THR A 534 17.24 -1.88 19.79
CA THR A 534 18.55 -1.83 19.16
C THR A 534 18.85 -3.13 18.40
N VAL A 535 19.70 -3.04 17.38
CA VAL A 535 20.09 -4.23 16.60
C VAL A 535 20.68 -5.31 17.50
N GLU A 536 21.51 -4.91 18.47
CA GLU A 536 22.16 -5.83 19.42
C GLU A 536 21.15 -6.53 20.33
N HIS A 537 20.13 -5.80 20.78
CA HIS A 537 19.06 -6.37 21.61
C HIS A 537 18.25 -7.38 20.80
N ASP A 538 17.79 -6.99 19.61
CA ASP A 538 16.92 -7.83 18.79
C ASP A 538 17.68 -9.05 18.22
N MET A 539 18.98 -8.91 17.92
CA MET A 539 19.82 -10.06 17.55
C MET A 539 19.93 -11.08 18.69
N ARG A 540 20.13 -10.62 19.94
CA ARG A 540 20.11 -11.53 21.10
C ARG A 540 18.75 -12.20 21.29
N LEU A 541 17.69 -11.45 21.14
CA LEU A 541 16.31 -11.97 21.28
C LEU A 541 16.02 -13.06 20.24
N PHE A 542 16.39 -12.84 18.99
CA PHE A 542 16.05 -13.74 17.89
C PHE A 542 17.01 -14.92 17.72
N PHE A 543 18.27 -14.75 18.06
CA PHE A 543 19.32 -15.73 17.78
C PHE A 543 20.04 -16.25 19.03
N GLY A 544 19.85 -15.62 20.17
CA GLY A 544 20.52 -15.97 21.43
C GLY A 544 22.01 -15.60 21.46
N GLU A 545 22.43 -14.62 20.64
CA GLU A 545 23.84 -14.21 20.48
C GLU A 545 24.09 -12.83 21.09
#